data_b66de5313436d13801d2d0a77f9d8635
#
_entry.id   b66de5313436d13801d2d0a77f9d8635
#
_cell.length_a   1.000
_cell.length_b   1.000
_cell.length_c   1.000
_cell.angle_alpha   90.00
_cell.angle_beta   90.00
_cell.angle_gamma   90.00
#
_symmetry.space_group_name_H-M   'P 1'
#
loop_
_entity.id
_entity.type
_entity.pdbx_description
1 polymer ?
#
loop_
_entity_poly.entity_id
_entity_poly.type
_entity_poly.pdbx_seq_one_letter_code
_entity_poly.pdbx_strand_id
1 'polypeptide(L)' 'MSSFDIDVTRDGGWWTVHIPELGGQTRARYPREVELMAREYIAISTRTPIDQVAINWRRRTL' A
#
# COMPACT_ATOMS: atom_id res chain seq x y z
N MET A 1 10.92 -12.95 2.97
CA MET A 1 10.46 -11.61 2.58
C MET A 1 9.19 -11.74 1.77
N SER A 2 8.18 -10.99 2.15
CA SER A 2 6.88 -11.04 1.49
C SER A 2 6.71 -9.81 0.61
N SER A 3 6.26 -10.02 -0.61
CA SER A 3 6.08 -8.96 -1.59
C SER A 3 4.59 -8.80 -1.92
N PHE A 4 4.11 -7.56 -1.90
CA PHE A 4 2.71 -7.25 -2.14
C PHE A 4 2.58 -6.18 -3.20
N ASP A 5 1.64 -6.38 -4.12
CA ASP A 5 1.31 -5.37 -5.10
C ASP A 5 0.35 -4.35 -4.48
N ILE A 6 0.54 -3.09 -4.82
CA ILE A 6 -0.38 -2.03 -4.43
C ILE A 6 -0.84 -1.27 -5.65
N ASP A 7 -2.11 -0.87 -5.63
CA ASP A 7 -2.69 0.01 -6.63
C ASP A 7 -2.95 1.35 -5.96
N VAL A 8 -2.42 2.42 -6.54
CA VAL A 8 -2.53 3.74 -5.94
C VAL A 8 -3.34 4.63 -6.87
N THR A 9 -4.39 5.24 -6.31
CA THR A 9 -5.23 6.18 -7.05
C THR A 9 -5.33 7.47 -6.26
N ARG A 10 -5.44 8.58 -6.98
CA ARG A 10 -5.66 9.87 -6.36
C ARG A 10 -7.15 10.16 -6.29
N ASP A 11 -7.61 10.55 -5.10
CA ASP A 11 -9.02 10.81 -4.87
C ASP A 11 -9.15 12.06 -4.01
N GLY A 12 -9.41 13.18 -4.66
CA GLY A 12 -9.45 14.46 -3.99
C GLY A 12 -8.09 14.84 -3.43
N GLY A 13 -8.02 15.15 -2.15
CA GLY A 13 -6.77 15.46 -1.48
C GLY A 13 -6.04 14.25 -0.90
N TRP A 14 -6.46 13.03 -1.27
CA TRP A 14 -5.92 11.81 -0.70
C TRP A 14 -5.38 10.89 -1.78
N TRP A 15 -4.44 10.05 -1.37
CA TRP A 15 -3.94 8.94 -2.18
C TRP A 15 -4.49 7.67 -1.58
N THR A 16 -5.36 6.98 -2.32
CA THR A 16 -5.92 5.71 -1.87
C THR A 16 -5.02 4.59 -2.30
N VAL A 17 -4.66 3.73 -1.36
CA VAL A 17 -3.73 2.64 -1.57
C VAL A 17 -4.48 1.35 -1.39
N HIS A 18 -4.68 0.61 -2.48
CA HIS A 18 -5.33 -0.70 -2.44
C HIS A 18 -4.29 -1.80 -2.37
N ILE A 19 -4.54 -2.76 -1.52
CA ILE A 19 -3.72 -3.97 -1.43
C ILE A 19 -4.62 -5.14 -1.87
N PRO A 20 -4.61 -5.49 -3.16
CA PRO A 20 -5.56 -6.48 -3.69
C PRO A 20 -5.49 -7.83 -3.01
N GLU A 21 -4.29 -8.30 -2.66
CA GLU A 21 -4.13 -9.61 -2.03
C GLU A 21 -4.82 -9.70 -0.68
N LEU A 22 -4.97 -8.59 0.01
CA LEU A 22 -5.61 -8.55 1.32
C LEU A 22 -7.05 -8.06 1.25
N GLY A 23 -7.49 -7.60 0.08
CA GLY A 23 -8.81 -7.03 -0.08
C GLY A 23 -9.03 -5.76 0.74
N GLY A 24 -7.95 -5.04 1.07
CA GLY A 24 -8.03 -3.88 1.92
C GLY A 24 -7.45 -2.63 1.29
N GLN A 25 -7.59 -1.53 1.98
CA GLN A 25 -7.04 -0.27 1.51
C GLN A 25 -6.67 0.63 2.67
N THR A 26 -5.77 1.55 2.39
CA THR A 26 -5.40 2.61 3.32
C THR A 26 -5.26 3.90 2.54
N ARG A 27 -4.99 5.00 3.22
CA ARG A 27 -4.85 6.31 2.59
C ARG A 27 -3.57 6.98 3.02
N ALA A 28 -3.03 7.79 2.12
CA ALA A 28 -1.90 8.65 2.41
C ALA A 28 -2.24 10.06 1.98
N ARG A 29 -1.74 11.05 2.71
CA ARG A 29 -1.94 12.45 2.40
C ARG A 29 -0.98 12.91 1.32
N TYR A 30 0.22 12.35 1.32
CA TYR A 30 1.29 12.72 0.40
C TYR A 30 1.85 11.48 -0.28
N PRO A 31 2.31 11.62 -1.55
CA PRO A 31 2.86 10.48 -2.27
C PRO A 31 4.00 9.78 -1.52
N ARG A 32 4.86 10.54 -0.83
CA ARG A 32 5.99 9.96 -0.11
C ARG A 32 5.59 9.08 1.05
N GLU A 33 4.34 9.16 1.48
CA GLU A 33 3.83 8.36 2.60
C GLU A 33 3.16 7.07 2.14
N VAL A 34 2.94 6.92 0.83
CA VAL A 34 2.17 5.80 0.30
C VAL A 34 2.80 4.46 0.68
N GLU A 35 4.10 4.31 0.47
CA GLU A 35 4.76 3.05 0.79
C GLU A 35 4.74 2.74 2.28
N LEU A 36 4.97 3.74 3.10
CA LEU A 36 4.94 3.55 4.55
C LEU A 36 3.56 3.10 5.02
N MET A 37 2.52 3.77 4.54
CA MET A 37 1.16 3.43 4.91
C MET A 37 0.81 2.01 4.46
N ALA A 38 1.24 1.64 3.25
CA ALA A 38 1.01 0.30 2.74
C ALA A 38 1.74 -0.75 3.59
N ARG A 39 3.00 -0.52 3.92
CA ARG A 39 3.77 -1.44 4.74
C ARG A 39 3.17 -1.62 6.11
N GLU A 40 2.76 -0.53 6.75
CA GLU A 40 2.15 -0.60 8.06
C GLU A 40 0.86 -1.41 8.01
N TYR A 41 0.03 -1.16 7.02
CA TYR A 41 -1.22 -1.89 6.86
C TYR A 41 -0.96 -3.40 6.69
N ILE A 42 -0.05 -3.73 5.78
CA ILE A 42 0.28 -5.13 5.49
C ILE A 42 0.91 -5.81 6.70
N ALA A 43 1.84 -5.13 7.37
CA ALA A 43 2.52 -5.69 8.53
C ALA A 43 1.52 -6.06 9.62
N ILE A 44 0.56 -5.18 9.90
CA ILE A 44 -0.46 -5.44 10.91
C ILE A 44 -1.40 -6.55 10.45
N SER A 45 -1.84 -6.50 9.20
CA SER A 45 -2.81 -7.46 8.69
C SER A 45 -2.26 -8.87 8.59
N THR A 46 -0.97 -9.01 8.31
CA THR A 46 -0.33 -10.32 8.09
C THR A 46 0.55 -10.74 9.27
N ARG A 47 0.67 -9.90 10.28
CA ARG A 47 1.56 -10.13 11.43
C ARG A 47 3.00 -10.38 10.99
N THR A 48 3.45 -9.60 10.01
CA THR A 48 4.80 -9.67 9.48
C THR A 48 5.59 -8.46 9.95
N PRO A 49 6.85 -8.62 10.32
CA PRO A 49 7.69 -7.46 10.64
C PRO A 49 7.75 -6.50 9.46
N ILE A 50 7.61 -5.20 9.74
CA ILE A 50 7.49 -4.20 8.68
C ILE A 50 8.68 -4.18 7.73
N ASP A 51 9.87 -4.47 8.24
CA ASP A 51 11.08 -4.49 7.42
C ASP A 51 11.16 -5.71 6.50
N GLN A 52 10.23 -6.65 6.62
CA GLN A 52 10.16 -7.81 5.75
C GLN A 52 9.03 -7.69 4.70
N VAL A 53 8.35 -6.56 4.67
CA VAL A 53 7.29 -6.30 3.71
C VAL A 53 7.86 -5.52 2.54
N ALA A 54 7.85 -6.10 1.35
CA ALA A 54 8.25 -5.42 0.13
C ALA A 54 7.02 -4.98 -0.65
N ILE A 55 7.09 -3.81 -1.25
CA ILE A 55 5.97 -3.21 -1.95
C ILE A 55 6.30 -3.11 -3.43
N ASN A 56 5.37 -3.56 -4.27
CA ASN A 56 5.43 -3.35 -5.72
C ASN A 56 4.29 -2.41 -6.11
N TRP A 57 4.65 -1.25 -6.63
CA TRP A 57 3.66 -0.32 -7.14
C TRP A 57 3.16 -0.82 -8.48
N ARG A 58 1.85 -0.93 -8.59
CA ARG A 58 1.20 -1.19 -9.86
C ARG A 58 0.60 0.12 -10.34
N ARG A 59 1.01 0.57 -11.50
CA ARG A 59 0.41 1.74 -12.11
C ARG A 59 -0.69 1.29 -13.04
N ARG A 60 -1.87 1.84 -12.83
CA ARG A 60 -2.91 1.73 -13.83
C ARG A 60 -2.64 2.78 -14.89
N THR A 61 -2.34 2.29 -16.09
CA THR A 61 -2.30 3.12 -17.25
C THR A 61 -3.68 3.09 -17.87
N LEU A 62 -4.28 4.23 -17.92
CA LEU A 62 -5.55 4.37 -18.63
C LEU A 62 -5.30 4.84 -20.05
#